data_07278ab92ddb4006d056e7884a936f8d
#
_entry.id   07278ab92ddb4006d056e7884a936f8d
#
_cell.length_a   1.000
_cell.length_b   1.000
_cell.length_c   1.000
_cell.angle_alpha   90.00
_cell.angle_beta   90.00
_cell.angle_gamma   90.00
#
_symmetry.space_group_name_H-M   'P 1'
#
loop_
_entity.id
_entity.type
_entity.pdbx_description
1 polymer ?
#
loop_
_entity_poly.entity_id
_entity_poly.type
_entity_poly.pdbx_seq_one_letter_code
_entity_poly.pdbx_strand_id
1 'polypeptide(L)' 'MVKVYLVEDEIIIRQSIKNSIDWEKEGYEFVGDASDGELALPVILKEKPDILITDIRMPFMDGLEL' A
#
# COMPACT_ATOMS: atom_id res chain seq x y z
N MET A 1 -10.81 -12.30 3.41
CA MET A 1 -10.30 -11.74 2.15
C MET A 1 -8.82 -11.43 2.30
N VAL A 2 -8.11 -11.43 1.19
CA VAL A 2 -6.70 -11.06 1.18
C VAL A 2 -6.58 -9.55 1.36
N LYS A 3 -5.84 -9.12 2.37
CA LYS A 3 -5.66 -7.69 2.69
C LYS A 3 -4.53 -7.09 1.88
N VAL A 4 -4.79 -5.95 1.24
CA VAL A 4 -3.82 -5.25 0.39
C VAL A 4 -3.56 -3.85 0.94
N TYR A 5 -2.29 -3.47 1.01
CA TYR A 5 -1.87 -2.13 1.39
C TYR A 5 -0.95 -1.56 0.31
N LEU A 6 -1.10 -0.26 0.02
CA LEU A 6 -0.35 0.41 -1.05
C LEU A 6 0.52 1.51 -0.47
N VAL A 7 1.80 1.50 -0.82
CA VAL A 7 2.73 2.59 -0.47
C VAL A 7 3.29 3.15 -1.77
N GLU A 8 3.01 4.41 -2.05
CA GLU A 8 3.46 5.09 -3.27
C GLU A 8 3.58 6.59 -3.00
N ASP A 9 4.77 7.16 -3.27
CA ASP A 9 5.05 8.56 -2.96
C ASP A 9 4.36 9.54 -3.91
N GLU A 10 4.08 9.16 -5.15
CA GLU A 10 3.39 10.02 -6.09
C GLU A 10 1.88 9.87 -5.97
N ILE A 11 1.21 10.96 -5.59
CA ILE A 11 -0.23 10.92 -5.32
C ILE A 11 -1.06 10.50 -6.53
N ILE A 12 -0.68 10.94 -7.73
CA ILE A 12 -1.44 10.60 -8.94
C ILE A 12 -1.34 9.12 -9.23
N ILE A 13 -0.14 8.55 -9.11
CA ILE A 13 0.08 7.11 -9.31
C ILE A 13 -0.66 6.32 -8.24
N ARG A 14 -0.57 6.74 -6.99
CA ARG A 14 -1.24 6.08 -5.87
C ARG A 14 -2.75 6.03 -6.09
N GLN A 15 -3.34 7.16 -6.47
CA GLN A 15 -4.78 7.22 -6.75
C GLN A 15 -5.17 6.39 -7.96
N SER A 16 -4.34 6.39 -9.01
CA SER A 16 -4.59 5.58 -10.20
C SER A 16 -4.64 4.09 -9.87
N ILE A 17 -3.69 3.60 -9.10
CA ILE A 17 -3.64 2.19 -8.71
C ILE A 17 -4.86 1.86 -7.84
N LYS A 18 -5.14 2.70 -6.84
CA LYS A 18 -6.26 2.50 -5.93
C LYS A 18 -7.59 2.42 -6.66
N ASN A 19 -7.77 3.27 -7.67
CA ASN A 19 -9.05 3.38 -8.39
C ASN A 19 -9.17 2.52 -9.64
N SER A 20 -8.07 1.89 -10.09
CA SER A 20 -8.08 1.10 -11.32
C SER A 20 -8.58 -0.32 -11.12
N ILE A 21 -8.64 -0.80 -9.89
CA ILE A 21 -9.03 -2.17 -9.56
C ILE A 21 -10.23 -2.13 -8.63
N ASP A 22 -11.23 -2.94 -8.94
CA ASP A 22 -12.32 -3.21 -8.00
C ASP A 22 -11.84 -4.32 -7.06
N TRP A 23 -11.16 -3.90 -5.98
CA TRP A 23 -10.49 -4.81 -5.07
C TRP A 23 -11.43 -5.85 -4.48
N GLU A 24 -12.59 -5.41 -4.04
CA GLU A 24 -13.57 -6.28 -3.40
C GLU A 24 -14.08 -7.34 -4.38
N LYS A 25 -14.37 -6.93 -5.61
CA LYS A 25 -14.84 -7.85 -6.64
C LYS A 25 -13.79 -8.91 -6.96
N GLU A 26 -12.51 -8.55 -6.91
CA GLU A 26 -11.41 -9.47 -7.19
C GLU A 26 -11.01 -10.30 -5.96
N GLY A 27 -11.72 -10.17 -4.86
CA GLY A 27 -11.46 -10.96 -3.66
C GLY A 27 -10.47 -10.35 -2.68
N TYR A 28 -10.18 -9.05 -2.82
CA TYR A 28 -9.23 -8.35 -1.96
C TYR A 28 -9.92 -7.35 -1.05
N GLU A 29 -9.31 -7.11 0.10
CA GLU A 29 -9.70 -6.02 0.99
C GLU A 29 -8.60 -4.96 0.94
N PHE A 30 -8.89 -3.80 0.39
CA PHE A 30 -7.94 -2.68 0.34
C PHE A 30 -7.98 -1.96 1.70
N VAL A 31 -6.95 -2.18 2.52
CA VAL A 31 -6.97 -1.70 3.91
C VAL A 31 -6.37 -0.31 4.08
N GLY A 32 -5.69 0.21 3.08
CA GLY A 32 -5.20 1.58 3.15
C GLY A 32 -4.06 1.86 2.19
N ASP A 33 -3.62 3.12 2.19
CA ASP A 33 -2.50 3.58 1.39
C ASP A 33 -1.74 4.67 2.12
N ALA A 34 -0.48 4.87 1.74
CA ALA A 34 0.37 5.89 2.32
C ALA A 34 1.37 6.40 1.29
N SER A 35 1.92 7.60 1.56
CA SER A 35 2.89 8.23 0.66
C SER A 35 4.33 7.75 0.90
N ASP A 36 4.62 7.16 2.04
CA ASP A 36 5.96 6.65 2.36
C ASP A 36 5.89 5.54 3.39
N GLY A 37 7.03 4.86 3.58
CA GLY A 37 7.12 3.73 4.50
C GLY A 37 6.97 4.12 5.96
N GLU A 38 7.41 5.34 6.33
CA GLU A 38 7.30 5.79 7.70
C GLU A 38 5.84 5.95 8.12
N LEU A 39 5.02 6.52 7.24
CA LEU A 39 3.58 6.66 7.48
C LEU A 39 2.86 5.32 7.41
N ALA A 40 3.34 4.42 6.54
CA ALA A 40 2.71 3.12 6.33
C ALA A 40 2.94 2.15 7.50
N LEU A 41 4.11 2.20 8.11
CA LEU A 41 4.54 1.18 9.06
C LEU A 41 3.57 0.94 10.22
N PRO A 42 3.06 1.96 10.92
CA PRO A 42 2.10 1.72 12.01
C PRO A 42 0.84 0.99 11.54
N VAL A 43 0.35 1.33 10.36
CA VAL A 43 -0.85 0.71 9.81
C VAL A 43 -0.56 -0.73 9.38
N ILE A 44 0.59 -0.96 8.75
CA ILE A 44 1.02 -2.31 8.36
C ILE A 44 1.10 -3.22 9.59
N LEU A 45 1.67 -2.73 10.68
CA LEU A 45 1.79 -3.51 11.91
C LEU A 45 0.42 -3.82 12.52
N LYS A 46 -0.52 -2.89 12.40
CA LYS A 46 -1.88 -3.05 12.95
C LYS A 46 -2.74 -3.95 12.06
N GLU A 47 -2.76 -3.68 10.75
CA GLU A 47 -3.65 -4.38 9.82
C GLU A 47 -3.09 -5.69 9.31
N LYS A 48 -1.78 -5.85 9.34
CA LYS A 48 -1.08 -7.06 8.88
C LYS A 48 -1.52 -7.48 7.48
N PRO A 49 -1.33 -6.62 6.47
CA PRO A 49 -1.77 -6.96 5.12
C PRO A 49 -1.03 -8.18 4.58
N ASP A 50 -1.70 -8.93 3.72
CA ASP A 50 -1.12 -10.10 3.07
C ASP A 50 -0.28 -9.71 1.88
N ILE A 51 -0.63 -8.59 1.23
CA ILE A 51 0.08 -8.08 0.05
C ILE A 51 0.43 -6.61 0.30
N LEU A 52 1.69 -6.28 0.06
CA LEU A 52 2.17 -4.90 0.11
C LEU A 52 2.65 -4.50 -1.29
N ILE A 53 1.99 -3.49 -1.85
CA ILE A 53 2.41 -2.90 -3.13
C ILE A 53 3.22 -1.67 -2.80
N THR A 54 4.50 -1.65 -3.20
CA THR A 54 5.38 -0.54 -2.86
C THR A 54 6.47 -0.35 -3.90
N ASP A 55 6.96 0.89 -4.01
CA ASP A 55 8.14 1.22 -4.80
C ASP A 55 9.35 1.14 -3.86
N ILE A 56 10.39 0.43 -4.28
CA ILE A 56 11.60 0.27 -3.47
C ILE A 56 12.42 1.54 -3.35
N ARG A 57 12.07 2.60 -4.09
CA ARG A 57 12.77 3.90 -4.06
C ARG A 57 12.03 4.94 -3.23
N MET A 58 11.37 4.52 -2.16
CA MET A 58 10.65 5.44 -1.29
C MET A 58 11.63 6.42 -0.61
N PRO A 59 11.23 7.71 -0.44
CA PRO A 59 12.16 8.74 0.08
C PRO A 59 12.69 8.48 1.48
N PHE A 60 11.88 7.96 2.37
CA PHE A 60 12.25 7.80 3.78
C PHE A 60 12.56 6.38 4.18
N MET A 61 12.16 5.42 3.34
CA MET A 61 12.36 4.01 3.65
C MET A 61 12.37 3.24 2.34
N ASP A 62 13.39 2.40 2.16
CA ASP A 62 13.46 1.49 1.04
C ASP A 62 12.34 0.46 1.18
N GLY A 63 11.66 0.11 0.08
CA GLY A 63 10.61 -0.89 0.11
C GLY A 63 11.04 -2.22 0.71
N LEU A 64 12.33 -2.55 0.59
CA LEU A 64 12.87 -3.79 1.15
C LEU A 64 12.95 -3.76 2.69
N GLU A 65 12.86 -2.60 3.29
CA GLU A 65 12.88 -2.46 4.74
C GLU A 65 11.49 -2.63 5.38
N LEU A 66 10.46 -2.58 4.56
CA LEU A 66 9.10 -2.77 5.03
C LEU A 66 8.82 -4.24 5.32
#